data_2f1b1f40af73695175601cd073524e86
#
_entry.id   2f1b1f40af73695175601cd073524e86
#
_cell.length_a   1.000
_cell.length_b   1.000
_cell.length_c   1.000
_cell.angle_alpha   90.00
_cell.angle_beta   90.00
_cell.angle_gamma   90.00
#
_symmetry.space_group_name_H-M   'P 1'
#
loop_
_entity.id
_entity.type
_entity.pdbx_description
1 polymer ?
#
loop_
_entity_poly.entity_id
_entity_poly.type
_entity_poly.pdbx_seq_one_letter_code
_entity_poly.pdbx_strand_id
1 'polypeptide(L)'
;LGNCDPPSFLEKLESYDVSVQGLIASFEGLTFIGAGGATRFTGQTPNEISEEEILGDIALVQNGEDAPWNNLVMIIHNPPHDTKLDKVSMGLHVGSKKIREAVEEIKPLVLISGHIHESFAIDSLGGTLLINPGSLAEGRYAILEIEKKNGVFEARAELKEIIVP
;
A
#
# COMPACT_ATOMS: atom_id res chain seq x y z
N LEU A 1 3.94 -2.59 8.52
CA LEU A 1 3.09 -2.85 9.70
C LEU A 1 1.68 -2.32 9.46
N GLY A 2 0.65 -3.03 9.97
CA GLY A 2 -0.70 -2.51 10.08
C GLY A 2 -0.91 -1.70 11.38
N ASN A 3 -2.12 -1.16 11.55
CA ASN A 3 -2.48 -0.43 12.77
C ASN A 3 -2.62 -1.34 14.02
N CYS A 4 -2.89 -2.63 13.81
CA CYS A 4 -2.98 -3.62 14.91
C CYS A 4 -1.62 -4.19 15.33
N ASP A 5 -0.55 -3.91 14.60
CA ASP A 5 0.80 -4.36 14.94
C ASP A 5 1.46 -3.42 15.95
N PRO A 6 2.17 -3.92 16.96
CA PRO A 6 2.94 -3.06 17.84
C PRO A 6 4.09 -2.39 17.06
N PRO A 7 4.32 -1.07 17.21
CA PRO A 7 5.39 -0.35 16.51
C PRO A 7 6.78 -0.96 16.69
N SER A 8 7.05 -1.55 17.86
CA SER A 8 8.32 -2.25 18.14
C SER A 8 8.60 -3.46 17.24
N PHE A 9 7.59 -3.96 16.52
CA PHE A 9 7.79 -5.06 15.57
C PHE A 9 8.55 -4.63 14.31
N LEU A 10 8.64 -3.31 14.05
CA LEU A 10 9.41 -2.76 12.92
C LEU A 10 10.89 -3.16 13.01
N GLU A 11 11.52 -3.02 14.17
CA GLU A 11 12.93 -3.41 14.39
C GLU A 11 13.19 -4.87 14.00
N LYS A 12 12.21 -5.75 14.25
CA LYS A 12 12.31 -7.15 13.86
C LYS A 12 12.24 -7.34 12.35
N LEU A 13 11.36 -6.64 11.65
CA LEU A 13 11.27 -6.68 10.20
C LEU A 13 12.55 -6.13 9.54
N GLU A 14 13.10 -5.04 10.08
CA GLU A 14 14.38 -4.46 9.64
C GLU A 14 15.53 -5.45 9.84
N SER A 15 15.57 -6.17 10.96
CA SER A 15 16.61 -7.18 11.22
C SER A 15 16.62 -8.36 10.24
N TYR A 16 15.52 -8.56 9.52
CA TYR A 16 15.39 -9.58 8.46
C TYR A 16 15.47 -9.00 7.04
N ASP A 17 15.78 -7.71 6.89
CA ASP A 17 15.80 -6.99 5.59
C ASP A 17 14.47 -7.13 4.80
N VAL A 18 13.33 -7.17 5.49
CA VAL A 18 12.01 -7.30 4.85
C VAL A 18 11.12 -6.06 5.03
N SER A 19 11.61 -5.02 5.71
CA SER A 19 10.91 -3.75 5.84
C SER A 19 11.18 -2.85 4.63
N VAL A 20 10.14 -2.16 4.19
CA VAL A 20 10.22 -1.04 3.23
C VAL A 20 9.64 0.24 3.81
N GLN A 21 9.32 0.25 5.11
CA GLN A 21 8.74 1.41 5.78
C GLN A 21 9.78 2.51 5.93
N GLY A 22 9.53 3.69 5.33
CA GLY A 22 10.44 4.83 5.35
C GLY A 22 11.79 4.60 4.65
N LEU A 23 11.91 3.54 3.86
CA LEU A 23 13.13 3.12 3.18
C LEU A 23 12.88 2.91 1.68
N ILE A 24 13.87 3.21 0.84
CA ILE A 24 13.87 2.82 -0.57
C ILE A 24 14.65 1.51 -0.70
N ALA A 25 13.97 0.46 -1.18
CA ALA A 25 14.57 -0.80 -1.55
C ALA A 25 14.50 -1.00 -3.08
N SER A 26 15.48 -1.70 -3.65
CA SER A 26 15.51 -2.01 -5.08
C SER A 26 15.71 -3.50 -5.29
N PHE A 27 14.90 -4.09 -6.18
CA PHE A 27 15.01 -5.48 -6.55
C PHE A 27 14.55 -5.68 -8.01
N GLU A 28 15.36 -6.35 -8.83
CA GLU A 28 15.05 -6.66 -10.25
C GLU A 28 14.67 -5.40 -11.09
N GLY A 29 15.23 -4.25 -10.74
CA GLY A 29 14.93 -2.97 -11.42
C GLY A 29 13.63 -2.32 -10.97
N LEU A 30 12.91 -2.91 -10.03
CA LEU A 30 11.80 -2.29 -9.32
C LEU A 30 12.32 -1.52 -8.11
N THR A 31 11.59 -0.48 -7.75
CA THR A 31 11.79 0.32 -6.54
C THR A 31 10.63 0.06 -5.60
N PHE A 32 10.92 -0.09 -4.31
CA PHE A 32 9.91 -0.32 -3.27
C PHE A 32 10.03 0.74 -2.19
N ILE A 33 8.89 1.22 -1.71
CA ILE A 33 8.76 2.09 -0.54
C ILE A 33 7.46 1.77 0.17
N GLY A 34 7.38 2.05 1.46
CA GLY A 34 6.16 1.82 2.20
C GLY A 34 6.00 2.70 3.41
N ALA A 35 4.77 2.70 3.93
CA ALA A 35 4.39 3.32 5.20
C ALA A 35 3.48 2.37 5.98
N GLY A 36 3.73 2.27 7.27
CA GLY A 36 2.93 1.46 8.19
C GLY A 36 1.85 2.27 8.88
N GLY A 37 1.12 1.59 9.78
CA GLY A 37 0.07 2.20 10.59
C GLY A 37 -1.19 2.60 9.81
N ALA A 38 -2.10 3.23 10.52
CA ALA A 38 -3.27 3.85 9.92
C ALA A 38 -3.55 5.20 10.57
N THR A 39 -4.32 6.05 9.90
CA THR A 39 -4.75 7.34 10.43
C THR A 39 -5.53 7.17 11.73
N ARG A 40 -5.31 8.07 12.67
CA ARG A 40 -5.97 8.06 13.98
C ARG A 40 -7.48 8.13 13.82
N PHE A 41 -8.17 7.14 14.36
CA PHE A 41 -9.63 7.06 14.31
C PHE A 41 -10.22 6.75 15.68
N THR A 42 -9.89 5.61 16.29
CA THR A 42 -10.46 5.20 17.58
C THR A 42 -9.49 5.38 18.74
N GLY A 43 -8.20 5.44 18.51
CA GLY A 43 -7.15 5.39 19.52
C GLY A 43 -7.06 4.03 20.22
N GLN A 44 -7.65 2.97 19.64
CA GLN A 44 -7.72 1.64 20.26
C GLN A 44 -6.72 0.64 19.67
N THR A 45 -6.08 0.99 18.54
CA THR A 45 -5.05 0.15 17.95
C THR A 45 -3.65 0.73 18.20
N PRO A 46 -2.63 -0.12 18.39
CA PRO A 46 -1.32 0.33 18.88
C PRO A 46 -0.53 1.20 17.89
N ASN A 47 -0.86 1.14 16.61
CA ASN A 47 -0.13 1.84 15.55
C ASN A 47 -1.03 2.80 14.76
N GLU A 48 -1.83 3.62 15.48
CA GLU A 48 -2.54 4.75 14.88
C GLU A 48 -1.64 5.99 14.90
N ILE A 49 -1.32 6.52 13.72
CA ILE A 49 -0.41 7.64 13.50
C ILE A 49 -1.08 8.76 12.72
N SER A 50 -0.43 9.91 12.58
CA SER A 50 -0.96 11.00 11.76
C SER A 50 -0.75 10.76 10.26
N GLU A 51 -1.55 11.43 9.43
CA GLU A 51 -1.33 11.40 7.98
C GLU A 51 0.04 11.96 7.59
N GLU A 52 0.54 12.95 8.34
CA GLU A 52 1.86 13.55 8.14
C GLU A 52 2.98 12.53 8.39
N GLU A 53 2.85 11.67 9.40
CA GLU A 53 3.81 10.60 9.67
C GLU A 53 3.79 9.56 8.54
N ILE A 54 2.61 9.14 8.07
CA ILE A 54 2.47 8.21 6.92
C ILE A 54 3.13 8.80 5.66
N LEU A 55 2.87 10.08 5.37
CA LEU A 55 3.46 10.77 4.21
C LEU A 55 4.96 10.99 4.37
N GLY A 56 5.44 11.19 5.61
CA GLY A 56 6.86 11.28 5.92
C GLY A 56 7.64 10.05 5.48
N ASP A 57 7.07 8.85 5.66
CA ASP A 57 7.67 7.58 5.26
C ASP A 57 7.86 7.45 3.74
N ILE A 58 7.01 8.12 2.94
CA ILE A 58 7.09 8.09 1.46
C ILE A 58 7.67 9.37 0.84
N ALA A 59 8.08 10.35 1.66
CA ALA A 59 8.60 11.63 1.18
C ALA A 59 9.85 11.49 0.28
N LEU A 60 10.61 10.41 0.44
CA LEU A 60 11.80 10.13 -0.38
C LEU A 60 11.50 10.00 -1.88
N VAL A 61 10.29 9.57 -2.24
CA VAL A 61 9.86 9.45 -3.65
C VAL A 61 9.01 10.63 -4.12
N GLN A 62 8.41 11.40 -3.22
CA GLN A 62 7.66 12.61 -3.56
C GLN A 62 8.55 13.73 -4.09
N ASN A 63 9.75 13.87 -3.53
CA ASN A 63 10.68 14.95 -3.85
C ASN A 63 11.71 14.54 -4.94
N GLY A 64 11.56 13.36 -5.55
CA GLY A 64 12.47 12.87 -6.58
C GLY A 64 12.21 13.51 -7.95
N GLU A 65 13.27 13.79 -8.71
CA GLU A 65 13.19 14.31 -10.08
C GLU A 65 12.75 13.25 -11.10
N ASP A 66 12.58 11.99 -10.67
CA ASP A 66 12.39 10.81 -11.53
C ASP A 66 10.92 10.44 -11.77
N ALA A 67 9.95 11.32 -11.46
CA ALA A 67 8.55 11.07 -11.76
C ALA A 67 8.25 11.13 -13.28
N PRO A 68 7.38 10.27 -13.84
CA PRO A 68 6.59 9.26 -13.16
C PRO A 68 7.40 7.99 -12.80
N TRP A 69 7.17 7.46 -11.61
CA TRP A 69 7.83 6.26 -11.11
C TRP A 69 7.23 4.98 -11.72
N ASN A 70 7.49 4.72 -13.00
CA ASN A 70 6.94 3.58 -13.72
C ASN A 70 7.47 2.21 -13.28
N ASN A 71 8.37 2.18 -12.30
CA ASN A 71 8.93 0.98 -11.68
C ASN A 71 8.74 0.94 -10.15
N LEU A 72 7.93 1.85 -9.58
CA LEU A 72 7.72 1.97 -8.14
C LEU A 72 6.54 1.11 -7.68
N VAL A 73 6.78 0.30 -6.67
CA VAL A 73 5.77 -0.42 -5.88
C VAL A 73 5.68 0.23 -4.52
N MET A 74 4.54 0.82 -4.21
CA MET A 74 4.25 1.40 -2.90
C MET A 74 3.45 0.42 -2.05
N ILE A 75 3.82 0.26 -0.78
CA ILE A 75 3.12 -0.58 0.20
C ILE A 75 2.71 0.30 1.36
N ILE A 76 1.46 0.73 1.39
CA ILE A 76 0.92 1.63 2.42
C ILE A 76 -0.30 0.97 3.05
N HIS A 77 -0.27 0.74 4.37
CA HIS A 77 -1.37 0.03 5.04
C HIS A 77 -2.71 0.78 4.88
N ASN A 78 -2.71 2.10 5.06
CA ASN A 78 -3.90 2.95 4.92
C ASN A 78 -4.26 3.17 3.44
N PRO A 79 -5.50 2.91 2.97
CA PRO A 79 -5.86 3.05 1.56
C PRO A 79 -6.08 4.51 1.15
N PRO A 80 -5.92 4.84 -0.15
CA PRO A 80 -6.32 6.11 -0.72
C PRO A 80 -7.85 6.27 -0.73
N HIS A 81 -8.34 7.50 -0.45
CA HIS A 81 -9.77 7.84 -0.41
C HIS A 81 -10.42 7.73 -1.80
N ASP A 82 -11.73 7.39 -1.80
CA ASP A 82 -12.59 7.33 -3.00
C ASP A 82 -12.05 6.36 -4.07
N THR A 83 -11.75 5.15 -3.61
CA THR A 83 -11.35 4.00 -4.42
C THR A 83 -12.15 2.77 -4.01
N LYS A 84 -11.99 1.64 -4.72
CA LYS A 84 -12.57 0.37 -4.25
C LYS A 84 -11.87 -0.17 -2.99
N LEU A 85 -10.70 0.35 -2.64
CA LEU A 85 -9.88 -0.15 -1.55
C LEU A 85 -10.29 0.40 -0.17
N ASP A 86 -11.13 1.43 -0.14
CA ASP A 86 -11.51 2.14 1.09
C ASP A 86 -13.01 2.20 1.35
N LYS A 87 -13.82 1.45 0.59
CA LYS A 87 -15.27 1.49 0.65
C LYS A 87 -15.80 0.49 1.67
N VAL A 88 -16.36 0.99 2.78
CA VAL A 88 -17.02 0.16 3.79
C VAL A 88 -18.43 -0.27 3.38
N SER A 89 -19.01 -1.28 4.07
CA SER A 89 -20.31 -1.91 3.75
C SER A 89 -21.47 -0.92 3.60
N MET A 90 -21.41 0.21 4.32
CA MET A 90 -22.43 1.28 4.20
C MET A 90 -22.23 2.17 2.97
N GLY A 91 -21.26 1.87 2.11
CA GLY A 91 -20.95 2.64 0.90
C GLY A 91 -20.13 3.91 1.15
N LEU A 92 -19.66 4.14 2.37
CA LEU A 92 -18.80 5.28 2.71
C LEU A 92 -17.35 4.97 2.38
N HIS A 93 -16.62 6.00 1.96
CA HIS A 93 -15.17 5.97 1.74
C HIS A 93 -14.45 6.48 3.00
N VAL A 94 -13.53 5.68 3.52
CA VAL A 94 -12.86 5.93 4.81
C VAL A 94 -11.32 6.05 4.67
N GLY A 95 -10.81 6.01 3.46
CA GLY A 95 -9.40 6.17 3.16
C GLY A 95 -8.89 7.61 3.31
N SER A 96 -7.58 7.80 3.17
CA SER A 96 -6.93 9.10 3.29
C SER A 96 -6.96 9.87 1.98
N LYS A 97 -7.39 11.14 2.04
CA LYS A 97 -7.35 12.07 0.91
C LYS A 97 -5.92 12.47 0.56
N LYS A 98 -5.07 12.65 1.56
CA LYS A 98 -3.66 13.00 1.36
C LYS A 98 -2.87 11.86 0.72
N ILE A 99 -3.16 10.59 1.09
CA ILE A 99 -2.55 9.44 0.40
C ILE A 99 -3.03 9.38 -1.06
N ARG A 100 -4.31 9.67 -1.34
CA ARG A 100 -4.80 9.77 -2.70
C ARG A 100 -4.04 10.82 -3.50
N GLU A 101 -3.91 12.03 -2.97
CA GLU A 101 -3.18 13.15 -3.59
C GLU A 101 -1.71 12.74 -3.87
N ALA A 102 -1.05 12.10 -2.91
CA ALA A 102 0.33 11.61 -3.08
C ALA A 102 0.43 10.57 -4.20
N VAL A 103 -0.51 9.63 -4.30
CA VAL A 103 -0.54 8.62 -5.38
C VAL A 103 -0.76 9.27 -6.74
N GLU A 104 -1.65 10.26 -6.84
CA GLU A 104 -1.92 11.01 -8.08
C GLU A 104 -0.71 11.85 -8.54
N GLU A 105 0.10 12.34 -7.60
CA GLU A 105 1.33 13.09 -7.84
C GLU A 105 2.49 12.17 -8.24
N ILE A 106 2.79 11.15 -7.43
CA ILE A 106 3.92 10.21 -7.61
C ILE A 106 3.69 9.29 -8.80
N LYS A 107 2.46 8.85 -9.04
CA LYS A 107 2.06 7.90 -10.09
C LYS A 107 2.87 6.61 -10.08
N PRO A 108 2.91 5.88 -8.95
CA PRO A 108 3.62 4.61 -8.88
C PRO A 108 3.02 3.61 -9.86
N LEU A 109 3.79 2.57 -10.22
CA LEU A 109 3.30 1.45 -11.02
C LEU A 109 2.18 0.70 -10.28
N VAL A 110 2.41 0.43 -8.98
CA VAL A 110 1.48 -0.31 -8.11
C VAL A 110 1.40 0.34 -6.74
N LEU A 111 0.20 0.38 -6.16
CA LEU A 111 -0.02 0.59 -4.73
C LEU A 111 -0.72 -0.62 -4.12
N ILE A 112 -0.14 -1.17 -3.07
CA ILE A 112 -0.73 -2.23 -2.25
C ILE A 112 -1.14 -1.62 -0.91
N SER A 113 -2.41 -1.78 -0.53
CA SER A 113 -2.91 -1.35 0.78
C SER A 113 -3.75 -2.45 1.45
N GLY A 114 -4.07 -2.27 2.72
CA GLY A 114 -4.88 -3.17 3.51
C GLY A 114 -5.91 -2.39 4.33
N HIS A 115 -5.90 -2.58 5.66
CA HIS A 115 -6.70 -1.87 6.65
C HIS A 115 -8.21 -2.12 6.57
N ILE A 116 -8.83 -1.91 5.42
CA ILE A 116 -10.28 -2.09 5.22
C ILE A 116 -10.52 -3.50 4.68
N HIS A 117 -10.74 -4.47 5.58
CA HIS A 117 -10.86 -5.90 5.24
C HIS A 117 -12.01 -6.18 4.28
N GLU A 118 -13.10 -5.44 4.38
CA GLU A 118 -14.27 -5.58 3.50
C GLU A 118 -14.04 -5.04 2.07
N SER A 119 -12.97 -4.26 1.87
CA SER A 119 -12.58 -3.70 0.57
C SER A 119 -11.56 -4.57 -0.18
N PHE A 120 -11.75 -5.89 -0.16
CA PHE A 120 -10.98 -6.86 -0.94
C PHE A 120 -11.19 -6.61 -2.44
N ALA A 121 -10.30 -5.84 -3.08
CA ALA A 121 -10.54 -5.31 -4.42
C ALA A 121 -9.24 -4.97 -5.18
N ILE A 122 -9.40 -4.88 -6.51
CA ILE A 122 -8.46 -4.24 -7.43
C ILE A 122 -9.14 -3.02 -8.04
N ASP A 123 -8.39 -1.93 -8.17
CA ASP A 123 -8.84 -0.69 -8.78
C ASP A 123 -7.69 -0.01 -9.53
N SER A 124 -7.92 1.18 -10.07
CA SER A 124 -6.89 2.02 -10.70
C SER A 124 -7.08 3.49 -10.37
N LEU A 125 -5.98 4.23 -10.22
CA LEU A 125 -5.98 5.66 -9.99
C LEU A 125 -4.85 6.31 -10.80
N GLY A 126 -5.22 7.13 -11.80
CA GLY A 126 -4.24 7.87 -12.62
C GLY A 126 -3.23 6.99 -13.38
N GLY A 127 -3.56 5.71 -13.63
CA GLY A 127 -2.67 4.73 -14.25
C GLY A 127 -1.95 3.80 -13.24
N THR A 128 -1.99 4.11 -11.95
CA THR A 128 -1.50 3.25 -10.88
C THR A 128 -2.45 2.07 -10.66
N LEU A 129 -1.93 0.84 -10.62
CA LEU A 129 -2.69 -0.35 -10.20
C LEU A 129 -2.83 -0.35 -8.67
N LEU A 130 -4.07 -0.37 -8.17
CA LEU A 130 -4.38 -0.40 -6.75
C LEU A 130 -4.83 -1.80 -6.33
N ILE A 131 -4.30 -2.32 -5.22
CA ILE A 131 -4.60 -3.67 -4.74
C ILE A 131 -4.86 -3.63 -3.22
N ASN A 132 -6.01 -4.14 -2.79
CA ASN A 132 -6.22 -4.57 -1.41
C ASN A 132 -6.37 -6.09 -1.42
N PRO A 133 -5.35 -6.85 -0.98
CA PRO A 133 -5.33 -8.31 -1.01
C PRO A 133 -6.24 -8.95 0.05
N GLY A 134 -6.92 -8.15 0.87
CA GLY A 134 -7.71 -8.63 2.01
C GLY A 134 -6.86 -9.20 3.14
N SER A 135 -7.51 -9.91 4.04
CA SER A 135 -6.87 -10.52 5.20
C SER A 135 -6.56 -12.00 4.93
N LEU A 136 -5.30 -12.40 5.12
CA LEU A 136 -4.90 -13.80 5.02
C LEU A 136 -5.59 -14.67 6.11
N ALA A 137 -5.93 -14.07 7.25
CA ALA A 137 -6.72 -14.76 8.28
C ALA A 137 -8.14 -15.12 7.81
N GLU A 138 -8.66 -14.41 6.79
CA GLU A 138 -9.92 -14.69 6.12
C GLU A 138 -9.72 -15.56 4.85
N GLY A 139 -8.50 -16.06 4.62
CA GLY A 139 -8.16 -16.85 3.43
C GLY A 139 -7.94 -16.03 2.17
N ARG A 140 -7.88 -14.69 2.25
CA ARG A 140 -7.74 -13.79 1.10
C ARG A 140 -6.29 -13.41 0.84
N TYR A 141 -5.92 -13.36 -0.44
CA TYR A 141 -4.61 -12.90 -0.88
C TYR A 141 -4.67 -12.42 -2.34
N ALA A 142 -3.60 -11.82 -2.83
CA ALA A 142 -3.45 -11.45 -4.23
C ALA A 142 -2.18 -12.03 -4.82
N ILE A 143 -2.19 -12.31 -6.12
CA ILE A 143 -1.00 -12.56 -6.92
C ILE A 143 -0.76 -11.31 -7.76
N LEU A 144 0.39 -10.68 -7.59
CA LEU A 144 0.87 -9.56 -8.39
C LEU A 144 1.97 -10.06 -9.33
N GLU A 145 1.78 -9.85 -10.61
CA GLU A 145 2.78 -10.13 -11.65
C GLU A 145 3.25 -8.81 -12.27
N ILE A 146 4.56 -8.61 -12.30
CA ILE A 146 5.18 -7.45 -12.92
C ILE A 146 6.17 -7.94 -13.97
N GLU A 147 5.99 -7.48 -15.21
CA GLU A 147 6.83 -7.85 -16.36
C GLU A 147 7.46 -6.59 -16.95
N LYS A 148 8.71 -6.70 -17.42
CA LYS A 148 9.36 -5.63 -18.17
C LYS A 148 9.32 -5.94 -19.67
N LYS A 149 8.53 -5.15 -20.42
CA LYS A 149 8.37 -5.28 -21.88
C LYS A 149 8.90 -4.05 -22.59
N ASN A 150 9.84 -4.20 -23.49
CA ASN A 150 10.44 -3.09 -24.25
C ASN A 150 10.95 -1.94 -23.38
N GLY A 151 11.47 -2.27 -22.18
CA GLY A 151 11.99 -1.28 -21.24
C GLY A 151 10.94 -0.68 -20.29
N VAL A 152 9.66 -0.99 -20.47
CA VAL A 152 8.56 -0.49 -19.63
C VAL A 152 8.04 -1.62 -18.73
N PHE A 153 7.75 -1.31 -17.47
CA PHE A 153 7.12 -2.25 -16.56
C PHE A 153 5.61 -2.20 -16.72
N GLU A 154 5.00 -3.37 -16.75
CA GLU A 154 3.56 -3.59 -16.74
C GLU A 154 3.20 -4.46 -15.55
N ALA A 155 2.12 -4.12 -14.85
CA ALA A 155 1.66 -4.83 -13.67
C ALA A 155 0.24 -5.34 -13.87
N ARG A 156 -0.04 -6.56 -13.38
CA ARG A 156 -1.38 -7.12 -13.28
C ARG A 156 -1.54 -7.86 -11.96
N ALA A 157 -2.76 -7.88 -11.44
CA ALA A 157 -3.05 -8.58 -10.20
C ALA A 157 -4.30 -9.44 -10.32
N GLU A 158 -4.34 -10.51 -9.54
CA GLU A 158 -5.49 -11.41 -9.39
C GLU A 158 -5.75 -11.63 -7.91
N LEU A 159 -7.00 -11.44 -7.49
CA LEU A 159 -7.45 -11.76 -6.14
C LEU A 159 -7.76 -13.25 -6.01
N LYS A 160 -7.37 -13.83 -4.89
CA LYS A 160 -7.54 -15.26 -4.58
C LYS A 160 -8.12 -15.45 -3.20
N GLU A 161 -8.93 -16.48 -3.05
CA GLU A 161 -9.43 -16.95 -1.76
C GLU A 161 -9.06 -18.43 -1.56
N ILE A 162 -8.54 -18.74 -0.35
CA ILE A 162 -8.34 -20.13 0.07
C ILE A 162 -9.64 -20.59 0.69
N ILE A 163 -10.24 -21.62 0.13
CA ILE A 163 -11.36 -22.29 0.76
C ILE A 163 -10.77 -23.12 1.91
N VAL A 164 -10.91 -22.59 3.13
CA VAL A 164 -10.58 -23.37 4.32
C VAL A 164 -11.74 -24.35 4.53
N PRO A 165 -11.47 -25.67 4.51
CA PRO A 165 -12.51 -26.68 4.65
C PRO A 165 -13.12 -26.73 6.06
#